data_5dcb76eed8f04dce7dcdc042b4950e52
#
_entry.id   5dcb76eed8f04dce7dcdc042b4950e52
#
_cell.length_a   1.000
_cell.length_b   1.000
_cell.length_c   1.000
_cell.angle_alpha   90.00
_cell.angle_beta   90.00
_cell.angle_gamma   90.00
#
_symmetry.space_group_name_H-M   'P 1'
#
loop_
_entity.id
_entity.type
_entity.pdbx_description
1 polymer ?
#
loop_
_entity_poly.entity_id
_entity_poly.type
_entity_poly.pdbx_seq_one_letter_code
_entity_poly.pdbx_strand_id
1 'polypeptide(L)'
;MKAADLFCRYGIRTITMDEIASQLGISKKTIYQFFTDKDDMVSAVIEQEIQRNEMECGYFRDAAADAVHQIFLALESLEEMLKYTNPLMLYDLEKHHPASFQKLREYKYRFLYEVIVDNLQWGVSTGLYRADIDKDIVAKARIEA
;
A
#
# COMPACT_ATOMS: atom_id res chain seq x y z
N MET A 1 -6.53 2.81 -10.10
CA MET A 1 -6.78 4.00 -10.96
C MET A 1 -5.56 4.18 -11.88
N LYS A 2 -5.74 4.50 -13.17
CA LYS A 2 -4.60 4.69 -14.11
C LYS A 2 -3.58 5.74 -13.67
N ALA A 3 -3.96 6.73 -12.84
CA ALA A 3 -3.01 7.69 -12.27
C ALA A 3 -2.01 7.04 -11.30
N ALA A 4 -2.43 6.03 -10.53
CA ALA A 4 -1.52 5.26 -9.68
C ALA A 4 -0.42 4.57 -10.51
N ASP A 5 -0.79 3.94 -11.63
CA ASP A 5 0.18 3.30 -12.53
C ASP A 5 1.18 4.31 -13.10
N LEU A 6 0.73 5.52 -13.41
CA LEU A 6 1.61 6.59 -13.91
C LEU A 6 2.58 7.06 -12.83
N PHE A 7 2.10 7.23 -11.59
CA PHE A 7 2.96 7.58 -10.46
C PHE A 7 3.97 6.47 -10.13
N CYS A 8 3.56 5.21 -10.19
CA CYS A 8 4.45 4.07 -9.99
C CYS A 8 5.55 3.98 -11.05
N ARG A 9 5.22 4.28 -12.31
CA ARG A 9 6.18 4.19 -13.43
C ARG A 9 7.12 5.37 -13.52
N TYR A 10 6.61 6.58 -13.39
CA TYR A 10 7.34 7.81 -13.70
C TYR A 10 7.76 8.60 -12.48
N GLY A 11 7.27 8.26 -11.29
CA GLY A 11 7.39 9.07 -10.08
C GLY A 11 6.32 10.16 -10.01
N ILE A 12 6.02 10.61 -8.81
CA ILE A 12 4.96 11.61 -8.58
C ILE A 12 5.39 12.98 -9.09
N ARG A 13 6.63 13.38 -8.82
CA ARG A 13 7.15 14.69 -9.18
C ARG A 13 7.27 14.89 -10.69
N THR A 14 7.68 13.86 -11.41
CA THR A 14 8.05 13.92 -12.83
C THR A 14 6.85 14.16 -13.74
N ILE A 15 5.69 13.57 -13.41
CA ILE A 15 4.50 13.65 -14.26
C ILE A 15 3.59 14.82 -13.88
N THR A 16 3.14 15.58 -14.87
CA THR A 16 2.24 16.74 -14.69
C THR A 16 0.76 16.35 -14.79
N MET A 17 -0.13 17.21 -14.28
CA MET A 17 -1.58 17.04 -14.44
C MET A 17 -2.00 16.97 -15.92
N ASP A 18 -1.35 17.74 -16.79
CA ASP A 18 -1.63 17.75 -18.22
C ASP A 18 -1.22 16.44 -18.88
N GLU A 19 -0.07 15.88 -18.52
CA GLU A 19 0.39 14.58 -18.99
C GLU A 19 -0.53 13.45 -18.49
N ILE A 20 -0.97 13.51 -17.24
CA ILE A 20 -1.93 12.55 -16.70
C ILE A 20 -3.25 12.61 -17.49
N ALA A 21 -3.79 13.81 -17.72
CA ALA A 21 -5.01 13.99 -18.52
C ALA A 21 -4.86 13.40 -19.92
N SER A 22 -3.73 13.68 -20.59
CA SER A 22 -3.40 13.14 -21.91
C SER A 22 -3.35 11.60 -21.90
N GLN A 23 -2.68 11.00 -20.93
CA GLN A 23 -2.59 9.55 -20.78
C GLN A 23 -3.94 8.88 -20.46
N LEU A 24 -4.82 9.60 -19.79
CA LEU A 24 -6.19 9.14 -19.50
C LEU A 24 -7.16 9.36 -20.66
N GLY A 25 -6.74 10.08 -21.72
CA GLY A 25 -7.59 10.42 -22.85
C GLY A 25 -8.69 11.42 -22.54
N ILE A 26 -8.48 12.28 -21.53
CA ILE A 26 -9.41 13.34 -21.11
C ILE A 26 -8.79 14.72 -21.26
N SER A 27 -9.63 15.75 -21.29
CA SER A 27 -9.16 17.13 -21.35
C SER A 27 -8.62 17.61 -20.00
N LYS A 28 -7.71 18.62 -20.06
CA LYS A 28 -7.25 19.34 -18.87
C LYS A 28 -8.43 19.88 -18.04
N LYS A 29 -9.43 20.44 -18.70
CA LYS A 29 -10.66 20.91 -18.04
C LYS A 29 -11.36 19.79 -17.28
N THR A 30 -11.46 18.61 -17.86
CA THR A 30 -12.12 17.46 -17.25
C THR A 30 -11.39 17.01 -15.99
N ILE A 31 -10.05 16.87 -16.03
CA ILE A 31 -9.29 16.44 -14.86
C ILE A 31 -9.43 17.42 -13.68
N TYR A 32 -9.43 18.74 -13.95
CA TYR A 32 -9.62 19.76 -12.93
C TYR A 32 -11.07 19.93 -12.42
N GLN A 33 -12.05 19.24 -13.04
CA GLN A 33 -13.38 19.09 -12.46
C GLN A 33 -13.43 18.07 -11.31
N PHE A 34 -12.51 17.08 -11.31
CA PHE A 34 -12.44 16.02 -10.29
C PHE A 34 -11.40 16.29 -9.21
N PHE A 35 -10.30 16.96 -9.56
CA PHE A 35 -9.18 17.21 -8.66
C PHE A 35 -8.79 18.69 -8.72
N THR A 36 -8.71 19.32 -7.57
CA THR A 36 -8.33 20.75 -7.45
C THR A 36 -6.91 21.00 -7.94
N ASP A 37 -6.00 20.08 -7.57
CA ASP A 37 -4.59 20.13 -7.92
C ASP A 37 -3.97 18.70 -7.85
N LYS A 38 -2.66 18.63 -7.96
CA LYS A 38 -1.93 17.36 -7.92
C LYS A 38 -1.92 16.73 -6.53
N ASP A 39 -1.90 17.54 -5.46
CA ASP A 39 -1.98 17.04 -4.08
C ASP A 39 -3.29 16.32 -3.82
N ASP A 40 -4.40 16.88 -4.29
CA ASP A 40 -5.73 16.28 -4.20
C ASP A 40 -5.78 14.93 -4.95
N MET A 41 -5.20 14.87 -6.15
CA MET A 41 -5.10 13.62 -6.91
C MET A 41 -4.21 12.59 -6.21
N VAL A 42 -3.05 12.98 -5.68
CA VAL A 42 -2.16 12.09 -4.93
C VAL A 42 -2.87 11.54 -3.70
N SER A 43 -3.60 12.38 -2.96
CA SER A 43 -4.39 11.94 -1.81
C SER A 43 -5.42 10.88 -2.18
N ALA A 44 -6.17 11.09 -3.27
CA ALA A 44 -7.15 10.13 -3.77
C ALA A 44 -6.51 8.81 -4.21
N VAL A 45 -5.34 8.86 -4.86
CA VAL A 45 -4.57 7.66 -5.23
C VAL A 45 -4.14 6.87 -4.00
N ILE A 46 -3.59 7.55 -2.98
CA ILE A 46 -3.15 6.89 -1.74
C ILE A 46 -4.34 6.24 -1.02
N GLU A 47 -5.49 6.91 -0.94
CA GLU A 47 -6.71 6.33 -0.36
C GLU A 47 -7.15 5.06 -1.10
N GLN A 48 -7.14 5.08 -2.42
CA GLN A 48 -7.50 3.93 -3.22
C GLN A 48 -6.52 2.77 -3.05
N GLU A 49 -5.22 3.04 -2.98
CA GLU A 49 -4.20 2.02 -2.74
C GLU A 49 -4.33 1.40 -1.34
N ILE A 50 -4.63 2.19 -0.33
CA ILE A 50 -4.94 1.69 1.02
C ILE A 50 -6.14 0.73 0.99
N GLN A 51 -7.25 1.14 0.38
CA GLN A 51 -8.45 0.30 0.28
C GLN A 51 -8.19 -1.00 -0.49
N ARG A 52 -7.41 -0.93 -1.57
CA ARG A 52 -7.02 -2.12 -2.34
C ARG A 52 -6.19 -3.09 -1.48
N ASN A 53 -5.22 -2.58 -0.75
CA ASN A 53 -4.37 -3.39 0.11
C ASN A 53 -5.16 -4.04 1.27
N GLU A 54 -6.14 -3.34 1.85
CA GLU A 54 -7.05 -3.91 2.85
C GLU A 54 -7.83 -5.11 2.29
N MET A 55 -8.36 -4.98 1.07
CA MET A 55 -9.07 -6.08 0.40
C MET A 55 -8.14 -7.26 0.09
N GLU A 56 -6.92 -7.00 -0.39
CA GLU A 56 -5.92 -8.05 -0.66
C GLU A 56 -5.52 -8.80 0.60
N CYS A 57 -5.30 -8.10 1.71
CA CYS A 57 -4.97 -8.73 3.00
C CYS A 57 -6.10 -9.66 3.49
N GLY A 58 -7.37 -9.24 3.31
CA GLY A 58 -8.54 -10.09 3.58
C GLY A 58 -8.55 -11.33 2.68
N TYR A 59 -8.33 -11.15 1.38
CA TYR A 59 -8.23 -12.25 0.43
C TYR A 59 -7.14 -13.26 0.79
N PHE A 60 -5.94 -12.79 1.17
CA PHE A 60 -4.84 -13.70 1.56
C PHE A 60 -5.20 -14.52 2.80
N ARG A 61 -5.94 -13.94 3.75
CA ARG A 61 -6.42 -14.64 4.93
C ARG A 61 -7.38 -15.76 4.59
N ASP A 62 -8.30 -15.51 3.67
CA ASP A 62 -9.34 -16.47 3.26
C ASP A 62 -8.79 -17.55 2.32
N ALA A 63 -7.84 -17.20 1.43
CA ALA A 63 -7.24 -18.13 0.46
C ALA A 63 -6.14 -19.00 1.06
N ALA A 64 -5.54 -18.59 2.20
CA ALA A 64 -4.43 -19.31 2.79
C ALA A 64 -4.86 -20.61 3.46
N ALA A 65 -4.08 -21.67 3.24
CA ALA A 65 -4.27 -22.96 3.90
C ALA A 65 -3.93 -22.90 5.39
N ASP A 66 -2.96 -22.06 5.77
CA ASP A 66 -2.50 -21.84 7.13
C ASP A 66 -1.79 -20.48 7.27
N ALA A 67 -1.35 -20.17 8.50
CA ALA A 67 -0.71 -18.89 8.79
C ALA A 67 0.62 -18.69 8.04
N VAL A 68 1.36 -19.75 7.75
CA VAL A 68 2.61 -19.68 6.97
C VAL A 68 2.31 -19.41 5.50
N HIS A 69 1.33 -20.09 4.92
CA HIS A 69 0.89 -19.88 3.55
C HIS A 69 0.39 -18.43 3.32
N GLN A 70 -0.32 -17.86 4.31
CA GLN A 70 -0.73 -16.44 4.23
C GLN A 70 0.47 -15.50 4.05
N ILE A 71 1.59 -15.75 4.74
CA ILE A 71 2.81 -14.94 4.60
C ILE A 71 3.38 -15.07 3.18
N PHE A 72 3.42 -16.28 2.61
CA PHE A 72 3.90 -16.47 1.24
C PHE A 72 3.07 -15.71 0.22
N LEU A 73 1.74 -15.75 0.33
CA LEU A 73 0.85 -14.98 -0.55
C LEU A 73 1.10 -13.47 -0.45
N ALA A 74 1.29 -12.95 0.76
CA ALA A 74 1.62 -11.55 0.98
C ALA A 74 2.99 -11.16 0.42
N LEU A 75 4.00 -12.02 0.54
CA LEU A 75 5.34 -11.78 0.01
C LEU A 75 5.36 -11.81 -1.52
N GLU A 76 4.63 -12.71 -2.17
CA GLU A 76 4.49 -12.75 -3.62
C GLU A 76 3.85 -11.46 -4.16
N SER A 77 2.79 -10.98 -3.52
CA SER A 77 2.15 -9.71 -3.88
C SER A 77 3.09 -8.50 -3.69
N LEU A 78 3.85 -8.49 -2.60
CA LEU A 78 4.84 -7.45 -2.34
C LEU A 78 5.96 -7.46 -3.39
N GLU A 79 6.46 -8.64 -3.76
CA GLU A 79 7.48 -8.78 -4.80
C GLU A 79 7.00 -8.24 -6.14
N GLU A 80 5.76 -8.57 -6.53
CA GLU A 80 5.15 -8.02 -7.75
C GLU A 80 5.02 -6.50 -7.70
N MET A 81 4.53 -5.96 -6.60
CA MET A 81 4.42 -4.51 -6.42
C MET A 81 5.77 -3.81 -6.59
N LEU A 82 6.83 -4.35 -5.96
CA LEU A 82 8.17 -3.76 -6.02
C LEU A 82 8.79 -3.79 -7.43
N LYS A 83 8.49 -4.79 -8.25
CA LYS A 83 8.95 -4.87 -9.64
C LYS A 83 8.47 -3.70 -10.51
N TYR A 84 7.30 -3.16 -10.20
CA TYR A 84 6.64 -2.13 -11.02
C TYR A 84 6.64 -0.74 -10.37
N THR A 85 7.18 -0.60 -9.16
CA THR A 85 7.18 0.67 -8.43
C THR A 85 8.52 1.38 -8.58
N ASN A 86 8.50 2.63 -9.06
CA ASN A 86 9.69 3.48 -9.10
C ASN A 86 10.14 3.78 -7.65
N PRO A 87 11.40 3.47 -7.29
CA PRO A 87 11.91 3.71 -5.93
C PRO A 87 11.80 5.15 -5.45
N LEU A 88 11.79 6.11 -6.38
CA LEU A 88 11.63 7.53 -6.07
C LEU A 88 10.20 7.92 -5.64
N MET A 89 9.22 7.04 -5.86
CA MET A 89 7.81 7.37 -5.56
C MET A 89 7.59 7.66 -4.07
N LEU A 90 8.15 6.85 -3.18
CA LEU A 90 8.03 7.08 -1.73
C LEU A 90 8.78 8.34 -1.27
N TYR A 91 9.95 8.58 -1.85
CA TYR A 91 10.71 9.81 -1.59
C TYR A 91 9.95 11.06 -2.05
N ASP A 92 9.37 11.03 -3.25
CA ASP A 92 8.55 12.12 -3.77
C ASP A 92 7.33 12.38 -2.89
N LEU A 93 6.68 11.29 -2.45
CA LEU A 93 5.52 11.35 -1.57
C LEU A 93 5.87 12.01 -0.23
N GLU A 94 6.92 11.56 0.42
CA GLU A 94 7.39 12.12 1.70
C GLU A 94 7.76 13.59 1.58
N LYS A 95 8.52 13.95 0.56
CA LYS A 95 9.09 15.29 0.42
C LYS A 95 8.09 16.33 -0.11
N HIS A 96 7.22 15.95 -1.02
CA HIS A 96 6.36 16.88 -1.76
C HIS A 96 4.88 16.76 -1.43
N HIS A 97 4.45 15.65 -0.80
CA HIS A 97 3.05 15.37 -0.43
C HIS A 97 2.95 14.83 1.00
N PRO A 98 3.44 15.60 2.01
CA PRO A 98 3.62 15.11 3.37
C PRO A 98 2.32 14.65 4.04
N ALA A 99 1.18 15.26 3.73
CA ALA A 99 -0.12 14.85 4.28
C ALA A 99 -0.52 13.43 3.79
N SER A 100 -0.34 13.16 2.50
CA SER A 100 -0.59 11.83 1.92
C SER A 100 0.41 10.78 2.42
N PHE A 101 1.67 11.16 2.60
CA PHE A 101 2.68 10.28 3.19
C PHE A 101 2.35 9.91 4.64
N GLN A 102 1.94 10.89 5.45
CA GLN A 102 1.53 10.65 6.84
C GLN A 102 0.34 9.69 6.91
N LYS A 103 -0.66 9.85 6.04
CA LYS A 103 -1.81 8.96 5.94
C LYS A 103 -1.41 7.52 5.63
N LEU A 104 -0.50 7.33 4.66
CA LEU A 104 0.04 6.01 4.31
C LEU A 104 0.81 5.39 5.48
N ARG A 105 1.59 6.18 6.19
CA ARG A 105 2.36 5.77 7.36
C ARG A 105 1.45 5.33 8.51
N GLU A 106 0.42 6.12 8.83
CA GLU A 106 -0.55 5.77 9.88
C GLU A 106 -1.31 4.48 9.54
N TYR A 107 -1.69 4.31 8.27
CA TYR A 107 -2.26 3.07 7.77
C TYR A 107 -1.32 1.88 8.00
N LYS A 108 -0.06 2.01 7.57
CA LYS A 108 0.97 0.96 7.75
C LYS A 108 1.07 0.53 9.22
N TYR A 109 1.20 1.48 10.15
CA TYR A 109 1.37 1.18 11.56
C TYR A 109 0.12 0.62 12.24
N ARG A 110 -1.06 1.05 11.86
CA ARG A 110 -2.31 0.59 12.48
C ARG A 110 -2.82 -0.70 11.87
N PHE A 111 -3.11 -0.68 10.58
CA PHE A 111 -3.77 -1.78 9.89
C PHE A 111 -2.85 -3.00 9.73
N LEU A 112 -1.63 -2.80 9.23
CA LEU A 112 -0.69 -3.92 9.07
C LEU A 112 -0.28 -4.54 10.39
N TYR A 113 -0.21 -3.75 11.46
CA TYR A 113 0.01 -4.28 12.80
C TYR A 113 -1.08 -5.29 13.19
N GLU A 114 -2.35 -4.92 13.02
CA GLU A 114 -3.49 -5.79 13.31
C GLU A 114 -3.43 -7.07 12.48
N VAL A 115 -3.20 -6.96 11.17
CA VAL A 115 -3.08 -8.12 10.26
C VAL A 115 -1.95 -9.07 10.68
N ILE A 116 -0.80 -8.53 11.08
CA ILE A 116 0.35 -9.34 11.52
C ILE A 116 0.05 -10.02 12.86
N VAL A 117 -0.55 -9.31 13.80
CA VAL A 117 -0.93 -9.89 15.10
C VAL A 117 -1.94 -11.02 14.92
N ASP A 118 -2.94 -10.85 14.06
CA ASP A 118 -3.92 -11.89 13.74
C ASP A 118 -3.27 -13.13 13.12
N ASN A 119 -2.34 -12.94 12.17
CA ASN A 119 -1.56 -14.04 11.60
C ASN A 119 -0.74 -14.79 12.66
N LEU A 120 -0.06 -14.06 13.54
CA LEU A 120 0.71 -14.66 14.63
C LEU A 120 -0.18 -15.45 15.59
N GLN A 121 -1.34 -14.91 15.92
CA GLN A 121 -2.31 -15.58 16.79
C GLN A 121 -2.85 -16.86 16.14
N TRP A 122 -3.16 -16.83 14.86
CA TRP A 122 -3.57 -18.00 14.11
C TRP A 122 -2.48 -19.08 14.07
N GLY A 123 -1.24 -18.73 13.77
CA GLY A 123 -0.11 -19.65 13.74
C GLY A 123 0.18 -20.27 15.12
N VAL A 124 0.05 -19.51 16.21
CA VAL A 124 0.19 -20.05 17.57
C VAL A 124 -0.97 -21.00 17.90
N SER A 125 -2.22 -20.61 17.61
CA SER A 125 -3.39 -21.45 17.93
C SER A 125 -3.42 -22.79 17.19
N THR A 126 -2.79 -22.86 16.01
CA THR A 126 -2.68 -24.06 15.19
C THR A 126 -1.38 -24.85 15.41
N GLY A 127 -0.51 -24.37 16.31
CA GLY A 127 0.76 -25.03 16.64
C GLY A 127 1.88 -24.84 15.59
N LEU A 128 1.68 -23.99 14.58
CA LEU A 128 2.69 -23.66 13.57
C LEU A 128 3.76 -22.73 14.12
N TYR A 129 3.39 -21.84 15.05
CA TYR A 129 4.31 -20.93 15.71
C TYR A 129 4.44 -21.29 17.19
N ARG A 130 5.59 -20.97 17.76
CA ARG A 130 5.87 -21.17 19.18
C ARG A 130 4.86 -20.40 20.05
N ALA A 131 4.41 -21.00 21.13
CA ALA A 131 3.42 -20.38 22.04
C ALA A 131 4.00 -19.22 22.85
N ASP A 132 5.34 -19.16 23.02
CA ASP A 132 6.05 -18.16 23.80
C ASP A 132 6.45 -16.91 22.99
N ILE A 133 5.96 -16.77 21.76
CA ILE A 133 6.19 -15.57 20.92
C ILE A 133 5.53 -14.35 21.56
N ASP A 134 6.31 -13.29 21.76
CA ASP A 134 5.76 -11.96 22.00
C ASP A 134 5.24 -11.38 20.68
N LYS A 135 3.92 -11.47 20.48
CA LYS A 135 3.26 -11.06 19.23
C LYS A 135 3.40 -9.56 18.96
N ASP A 136 3.42 -8.73 20.00
CA ASP A 136 3.57 -7.28 19.89
C ASP A 136 4.97 -6.92 19.36
N ILE A 137 6.01 -7.48 19.97
CA ILE A 137 7.39 -7.25 19.55
C ILE A 137 7.61 -7.73 18.10
N VAL A 138 7.14 -8.94 17.78
CA VAL A 138 7.31 -9.49 16.42
C VAL A 138 6.54 -8.68 15.38
N ALA A 139 5.32 -8.23 15.68
CA ALA A 139 4.54 -7.41 14.76
C ALA A 139 5.23 -6.06 14.49
N LYS A 140 5.69 -5.38 15.53
CA LYS A 140 6.43 -4.12 15.40
C LYS A 140 7.72 -4.31 14.59
N ALA A 141 8.51 -5.34 14.87
CA ALA A 141 9.73 -5.64 14.12
C ALA A 141 9.48 -5.89 12.63
N ARG A 142 8.38 -6.57 12.27
CA ARG A 142 8.01 -6.81 10.87
C ARG A 142 7.61 -5.54 10.12
N ILE A 143 6.97 -4.59 10.81
CA ILE A 143 6.53 -3.32 10.20
C ILE A 143 7.74 -2.42 9.96
N GLU A 144 8.73 -2.43 10.84
CA GLU A 144 9.93 -1.61 10.74
C GLU A 144 10.97 -2.16 9.73
N ALA A 145 10.92 -3.45 9.46
CA ALA A 145 11.82 -4.09 8.51
C ALA A 145 11.54 -3.68 7.07
#